data_b430c305d6cc97746f6a272a040a1889
#
_entry.id   b430c305d6cc97746f6a272a040a1889
#
_cell.length_a   1.000
_cell.length_b   1.000
_cell.length_c   1.000
_cell.angle_alpha   90.00
_cell.angle_beta   90.00
_cell.angle_gamma   90.00
#
_symmetry.space_group_name_H-M   'P 1'
#
loop_
_entity.id
_entity.type
_entity.pdbx_description
1 polymer ?
#
loop_
_entity_poly.entity_id
_entity_poly.type
_entity_poly.pdbx_seq_one_letter_code
_entity_poly.pdbx_strand_id
1 'polypeptide(L)'
;MAKLAASGVPMLDVIPNAAIVFPRELAERYARAFHEDIAQLNALPPTVEPYATDHIPQIIALIERLRDTGLVYQVADDEHPDWYFRCSAAEGFMGVAHLDLDAARAIFAERGGDPDRPGKDDPFDCLVWRLAREGE
;
A
#
# COMPACT_ATOMS: atom_id res chain seq x y z
N MET A 1 1.61 -21.05 -6.94
CA MET A 1 1.86 -19.94 -5.98
C MET A 1 0.60 -19.52 -5.24
N ALA A 2 -0.60 -19.43 -5.88
CA ALA A 2 -1.88 -19.13 -5.20
C ALA A 2 -2.23 -20.05 -4.00
N LYS A 3 -1.70 -21.26 -3.96
CA LYS A 3 -1.91 -22.23 -2.86
C LYS A 3 -1.23 -21.86 -1.54
N LEU A 4 -0.22 -20.98 -1.56
CA LEU A 4 0.54 -20.60 -0.35
C LEU A 4 -0.23 -19.57 0.53
N ALA A 5 -0.95 -18.63 -0.08
CA ALA A 5 -1.76 -17.66 0.68
C ALA A 5 -2.96 -18.32 1.40
N ALA A 6 -3.53 -19.39 0.81
CA ALA A 6 -4.60 -20.17 1.43
C ALA A 6 -4.12 -21.16 2.52
N SER A 7 -2.79 -21.39 2.63
CA SER A 7 -2.21 -22.38 3.55
C SER A 7 -1.75 -21.81 4.90
N GLY A 8 -2.06 -20.54 5.22
CA GLY A 8 -1.66 -19.93 6.48
C GLY A 8 -0.17 -19.59 6.59
N VAL A 9 0.56 -19.59 5.47
CA VAL A 9 1.94 -19.12 5.44
C VAL A 9 1.96 -17.62 5.75
N PRO A 10 2.79 -17.13 6.67
CA PRO A 10 2.91 -15.73 6.96
C PRO A 10 3.21 -14.93 5.70
N MET A 11 2.54 -13.79 5.53
CA MET A 11 2.69 -12.90 4.37
C MET A 11 4.17 -12.50 4.13
N LEU A 12 4.98 -12.53 5.18
CA LEU A 12 6.42 -12.24 5.17
C LEU A 12 7.24 -13.21 4.30
N ASP A 13 6.82 -14.47 4.18
CA ASP A 13 7.56 -15.49 3.41
C ASP A 13 7.38 -15.31 1.89
N VAL A 14 6.52 -14.38 1.47
CA VAL A 14 6.20 -14.13 0.07
C VAL A 14 6.98 -12.94 -0.52
N ILE A 15 7.74 -12.20 0.30
CA ILE A 15 8.57 -11.08 -0.17
C ILE A 15 9.97 -11.57 -0.51
N PRO A 16 10.40 -11.51 -1.78
CA PRO A 16 11.80 -11.72 -2.10
C PRO A 16 12.65 -10.65 -1.43
N ASN A 17 13.59 -11.05 -0.58
CA ASN A 17 14.53 -10.14 0.10
C ASN A 17 15.29 -9.20 -0.87
N ALA A 18 15.39 -9.56 -2.14
CA ALA A 18 16.12 -8.80 -3.15
C ALA A 18 15.48 -7.45 -3.51
N ALA A 19 14.15 -7.32 -3.43
CA ALA A 19 13.46 -6.07 -3.77
C ALA A 19 13.65 -4.97 -2.72
N ILE A 20 14.05 -5.32 -1.50
CA ILE A 20 14.17 -4.40 -0.36
C ILE A 20 15.59 -3.78 -0.25
N VAL A 21 16.61 -4.41 -0.82
CA VAL A 21 18.01 -4.02 -0.58
C VAL A 21 18.46 -2.85 -1.46
N PHE A 22 17.98 -2.74 -2.70
CA PHE A 22 18.46 -1.73 -3.63
C PHE A 22 17.94 -0.29 -3.37
N PRO A 23 16.74 -0.05 -2.87
CA PRO A 23 16.25 1.30 -2.60
C PRO A 23 16.81 1.95 -1.33
N ARG A 24 17.37 1.17 -0.38
CA ARG A 24 17.69 1.70 0.96
C ARG A 24 18.77 2.79 0.94
N GLU A 25 19.92 2.52 0.34
CA GLU A 25 21.02 3.51 0.26
C GLU A 25 20.60 4.77 -0.50
N LEU A 26 19.81 4.58 -1.57
CA LEU A 26 19.27 5.68 -2.35
C LEU A 26 18.27 6.49 -1.53
N ALA A 27 17.35 5.83 -0.83
CA ALA A 27 16.37 6.46 0.04
C ALA A 27 17.05 7.24 1.18
N GLU A 28 18.03 6.66 1.84
CA GLU A 28 18.80 7.32 2.91
C GLU A 28 19.57 8.55 2.41
N ARG A 29 20.11 8.49 1.20
CA ARG A 29 20.78 9.64 0.58
C ARG A 29 19.81 10.80 0.34
N TYR A 30 18.64 10.52 -0.23
CA TYR A 30 17.65 11.55 -0.50
C TYR A 30 16.97 12.05 0.79
N ALA A 31 16.75 11.19 1.79
CA ALA A 31 16.26 11.60 3.09
C ALA A 31 17.22 12.61 3.76
N ARG A 32 18.54 12.34 3.74
CA ARG A 32 19.53 13.30 4.26
C ARG A 32 19.46 14.64 3.53
N ALA A 33 19.45 14.64 2.21
CA ALA A 33 19.34 15.87 1.42
C ALA A 33 18.06 16.64 1.75
N PHE A 34 16.93 15.93 1.87
CA PHE A 34 15.64 16.53 2.27
C PHE A 34 15.73 17.16 3.67
N HIS A 35 16.34 16.49 4.66
CA HIS A 35 16.49 17.05 6.00
C HIS A 35 17.38 18.31 6.01
N GLU A 36 18.44 18.33 5.21
CA GLU A 36 19.30 19.50 5.05
C GLU A 36 18.52 20.69 4.46
N ASP A 37 17.70 20.45 3.43
CA ASP A 37 16.88 21.49 2.80
C ASP A 37 15.80 22.02 3.76
N ILE A 38 15.12 21.14 4.47
CA ILE A 38 14.09 21.51 5.46
C ILE A 38 14.69 22.31 6.62
N ALA A 39 15.89 21.93 7.07
CA ALA A 39 16.61 22.69 8.11
C ALA A 39 16.97 24.11 7.66
N GLN A 40 17.36 24.28 6.39
CA GLN A 40 17.62 25.64 5.82
C GLN A 40 16.36 26.51 5.78
N LEU A 41 15.17 25.90 5.67
CA LEU A 41 13.88 26.59 5.73
C LEU A 41 13.43 26.88 7.16
N ASN A 42 14.23 26.54 8.18
CA ASN A 42 13.89 26.63 9.61
C ASN A 42 12.61 25.87 9.99
N ALA A 43 12.25 24.84 9.25
CA ALA A 43 11.15 23.96 9.63
C ALA A 43 11.56 23.05 10.79
N LEU A 44 10.66 22.84 11.73
CA LEU A 44 10.90 21.95 12.86
C LEU A 44 10.93 20.49 12.36
N PRO A 45 11.86 19.67 12.84
CA PRO A 45 11.87 18.26 12.50
C PRO A 45 10.63 17.56 13.06
N PRO A 46 10.13 16.49 12.39
CA PRO A 46 9.04 15.70 12.92
C PRO A 46 9.47 14.97 14.21
N THR A 47 8.52 14.75 15.12
CA THR A 47 8.79 14.02 16.37
C THR A 47 9.16 12.56 16.12
N VAL A 48 8.56 11.96 15.08
CA VAL A 48 8.80 10.57 14.64
C VAL A 48 8.80 10.55 13.12
N GLU A 49 9.77 9.89 12.54
CA GLU A 49 9.91 9.74 11.08
C GLU A 49 10.23 8.27 10.76
N PRO A 50 9.20 7.43 10.68
CA PRO A 50 9.40 6.00 10.41
C PRO A 50 9.68 5.74 8.93
N TYR A 51 10.69 4.91 8.65
CA TYR A 51 10.87 4.33 7.32
C TYR A 51 9.92 3.14 7.14
N ALA A 52 9.17 3.13 6.04
CA ALA A 52 8.24 2.04 5.73
C ALA A 52 8.95 0.67 5.69
N THR A 53 10.17 0.64 5.16
CA THR A 53 11.01 -0.57 5.09
C THR A 53 11.38 -1.16 6.45
N ASP A 54 11.44 -0.34 7.48
CA ASP A 54 11.76 -0.78 8.85
C ASP A 54 10.50 -1.25 9.62
N HIS A 55 9.31 -1.04 9.04
CA HIS A 55 8.02 -1.30 9.67
C HIS A 55 7.18 -2.36 8.93
N ILE A 56 7.78 -3.13 8.03
CA ILE A 56 7.08 -4.18 7.28
C ILE A 56 6.31 -5.15 8.19
N PRO A 57 6.88 -5.67 9.30
CA PRO A 57 6.13 -6.55 10.20
C PRO A 57 4.88 -5.89 10.80
N GLN A 58 4.97 -4.61 11.16
CA GLN A 58 3.86 -3.85 11.72
C GLN A 58 2.79 -3.57 10.65
N ILE A 59 3.20 -3.29 9.41
CA ILE A 59 2.30 -3.10 8.26
C ILE A 59 1.52 -4.40 8.00
N ILE A 60 2.20 -5.54 7.97
CA ILE A 60 1.56 -6.84 7.78
C ILE A 60 0.56 -7.12 8.89
N ALA A 61 0.95 -6.93 10.15
CA ALA A 61 0.06 -7.14 11.30
C ALA A 61 -1.18 -6.23 11.24
N LEU A 62 -1.05 -5.00 10.75
CA LEU A 62 -2.17 -4.11 10.54
C LEU A 62 -3.11 -4.63 9.44
N ILE A 63 -2.56 -5.04 8.30
CA ILE A 63 -3.34 -5.60 7.19
C ILE A 63 -4.10 -6.86 7.63
N GLU A 64 -3.46 -7.76 8.39
CA GLU A 64 -4.11 -8.95 8.95
C GLU A 64 -5.28 -8.60 9.86
N ARG A 65 -5.11 -7.61 10.75
CA ARG A 65 -6.19 -7.12 11.60
C ARG A 65 -7.34 -6.54 10.80
N LEU A 66 -7.06 -5.77 9.75
CA LEU A 66 -8.09 -5.21 8.87
C LEU A 66 -8.81 -6.31 8.07
N ARG A 67 -8.09 -7.33 7.64
CA ARG A 67 -8.67 -8.53 7.02
C ARG A 67 -9.63 -9.24 7.97
N ASP A 68 -9.22 -9.44 9.22
CA ASP A 68 -10.06 -10.13 10.23
C ASP A 68 -11.34 -9.36 10.56
N THR A 69 -11.37 -8.05 10.32
CA THR A 69 -12.59 -7.22 10.40
C THR A 69 -13.41 -7.18 9.10
N GLY A 70 -12.94 -7.82 8.02
CA GLY A 70 -13.59 -7.81 6.71
C GLY A 70 -13.33 -6.54 5.88
N LEU A 71 -12.48 -5.63 6.36
CA LEU A 71 -12.13 -4.39 5.64
C LEU A 71 -11.07 -4.60 4.56
N VAL A 72 -10.33 -5.69 4.61
CA VAL A 72 -9.36 -6.08 3.58
C VAL A 72 -9.75 -7.41 2.99
N TYR A 73 -9.67 -7.51 1.68
CA TYR A 73 -9.99 -8.71 0.91
C TYR A 73 -8.97 -8.97 -0.18
N GLN A 74 -8.95 -10.18 -0.68
CA GLN A 74 -8.11 -10.59 -1.80
C GLN A 74 -8.96 -10.65 -3.06
N VAL A 75 -8.48 -10.06 -4.15
CA VAL A 75 -9.17 -10.17 -5.44
C VAL A 75 -9.13 -11.61 -5.94
N ALA A 76 -10.23 -12.05 -6.56
CA ALA A 76 -10.36 -13.39 -7.15
C ALA A 76 -9.62 -13.43 -8.49
N ASP A 77 -8.30 -13.50 -8.45
CA ASP A 77 -7.41 -13.58 -9.59
C ASP A 77 -6.35 -14.64 -9.29
N ASP A 78 -6.30 -15.71 -10.10
CA ASP A 78 -5.41 -16.85 -9.87
C ASP A 78 -3.93 -16.50 -10.12
N GLU A 79 -3.66 -15.52 -10.98
CA GLU A 79 -2.29 -15.09 -11.29
C GLU A 79 -1.79 -14.01 -10.33
N HIS A 80 -2.67 -13.09 -9.94
CA HIS A 80 -2.32 -11.90 -9.15
C HIS A 80 -3.32 -11.63 -8.04
N PRO A 81 -3.45 -12.50 -7.03
CA PRO A 81 -4.40 -12.35 -5.94
C PRO A 81 -3.95 -11.28 -4.93
N ASP A 82 -3.90 -10.03 -5.37
CA ASP A 82 -3.50 -8.88 -4.55
C ASP A 82 -4.56 -8.55 -3.49
N TRP A 83 -4.14 -7.85 -2.44
CA TRP A 83 -5.00 -7.47 -1.32
C TRP A 83 -5.44 -6.03 -1.41
N TYR A 84 -6.74 -5.79 -1.23
CA TYR A 84 -7.36 -4.47 -1.32
C TYR A 84 -8.11 -4.11 -0.05
N PHE A 85 -8.11 -2.82 0.28
CA PHE A 85 -8.90 -2.23 1.34
C PHE A 85 -10.21 -1.68 0.78
N ARG A 86 -11.32 -1.97 1.46
CA ARG A 86 -12.68 -1.50 1.13
C ARG A 86 -12.83 -0.04 1.52
N CYS A 87 -12.50 0.87 0.63
CA CYS A 87 -12.57 2.31 0.90
C CYS A 87 -13.99 2.79 1.19
N SER A 88 -14.97 2.23 0.50
CA SER A 88 -16.39 2.54 0.70
C SER A 88 -16.93 2.13 2.08
N ALA A 89 -16.27 1.21 2.78
CA ALA A 89 -16.62 0.84 4.14
C ALA A 89 -16.14 1.84 5.20
N ALA A 90 -15.26 2.79 4.84
CA ALA A 90 -14.82 3.85 5.75
C ALA A 90 -15.89 4.94 5.87
N GLU A 91 -16.33 5.22 7.10
CA GLU A 91 -17.30 6.29 7.35
C GLU A 91 -16.76 7.64 6.84
N GLY A 92 -17.58 8.34 6.06
CA GLY A 92 -17.20 9.65 5.48
C GLY A 92 -16.23 9.56 4.31
N PHE A 93 -16.03 8.39 3.71
CA PHE A 93 -15.25 8.25 2.48
C PHE A 93 -15.75 9.27 1.43
N MET A 94 -14.82 9.96 0.76
CA MET A 94 -15.05 11.08 -0.18
C MET A 94 -15.61 12.38 0.43
N GLY A 95 -15.97 12.40 1.71
CA GLY A 95 -16.59 13.57 2.33
C GLY A 95 -15.71 14.82 2.41
N VAL A 96 -14.39 14.65 2.42
CA VAL A 96 -13.43 15.77 2.45
C VAL A 96 -13.09 16.27 1.05
N ALA A 97 -13.06 15.38 0.06
CA ALA A 97 -12.58 15.69 -1.28
C ALA A 97 -13.55 16.59 -2.07
N HIS A 98 -14.85 16.52 -1.78
CA HIS A 98 -15.91 17.25 -2.49
C HIS A 98 -15.85 17.12 -4.03
N LEU A 99 -15.34 15.98 -4.51
CA LEU A 99 -15.25 15.65 -5.94
C LEU A 99 -16.50 14.84 -6.36
N ASP A 100 -16.93 15.05 -7.61
CA ASP A 100 -17.82 14.07 -8.22
C ASP A 100 -17.09 12.75 -8.50
N LEU A 101 -17.84 11.67 -8.67
CA LEU A 101 -17.26 10.33 -8.79
C LEU A 101 -16.41 10.16 -10.06
N ASP A 102 -16.76 10.81 -11.16
CA ASP A 102 -16.02 10.68 -12.42
C ASP A 102 -14.67 11.39 -12.31
N ALA A 103 -14.66 12.61 -11.75
CA ALA A 103 -13.43 13.34 -11.48
C ALA A 103 -12.55 12.59 -10.49
N ALA A 104 -13.13 12.04 -9.42
CA ALA A 104 -12.40 11.25 -8.42
C ALA A 104 -11.77 10.00 -9.05
N ARG A 105 -12.51 9.28 -9.90
CA ARG A 105 -12.00 8.09 -10.61
C ARG A 105 -10.84 8.43 -11.54
N ALA A 106 -10.95 9.52 -12.29
CA ALA A 106 -9.89 9.97 -13.17
C ALA A 106 -8.60 10.31 -12.39
N ILE A 107 -8.73 11.07 -11.29
CA ILE A 107 -7.60 11.42 -10.42
C ILE A 107 -7.01 10.16 -9.76
N PHE A 108 -7.84 9.22 -9.32
CA PHE A 108 -7.39 7.96 -8.73
C PHE A 108 -6.53 7.17 -9.71
N ALA A 109 -6.99 7.03 -10.98
CA ALA A 109 -6.22 6.38 -12.04
C ALA A 109 -4.90 7.10 -12.35
N GLU A 110 -4.93 8.42 -12.48
CA GLU A 110 -3.75 9.27 -12.74
C GLU A 110 -2.68 9.12 -11.64
N ARG A 111 -3.12 8.90 -10.40
CA ARG A 111 -2.23 8.77 -9.24
C ARG A 111 -1.81 7.35 -8.92
N GLY A 112 -1.93 6.44 -9.86
CA GLY A 112 -1.48 5.06 -9.74
C GLY A 112 -2.49 4.11 -9.11
N GLY A 113 -3.74 4.55 -8.96
CA GLY A 113 -4.85 3.66 -8.65
C GLY A 113 -5.24 2.81 -9.87
N ASP A 114 -5.97 1.77 -9.62
CA ASP A 114 -6.41 0.79 -10.62
C ASP A 114 -7.94 0.59 -10.62
N PRO A 115 -8.72 1.65 -10.95
CA PRO A 115 -10.18 1.61 -10.85
C PRO A 115 -10.83 0.55 -11.74
N ASP A 116 -10.13 0.11 -12.78
CA ASP A 116 -10.59 -0.89 -13.75
C ASP A 116 -10.07 -2.30 -13.47
N ARG A 117 -9.36 -2.51 -12.37
CA ARG A 117 -8.85 -3.82 -11.98
C ARG A 117 -10.00 -4.82 -11.80
N PRO A 118 -10.04 -5.93 -12.56
CA PRO A 118 -11.04 -6.97 -12.39
C PRO A 118 -11.01 -7.58 -10.99
N GLY A 119 -12.17 -7.94 -10.46
CA GLY A 119 -12.30 -8.60 -9.17
C GLY A 119 -12.31 -7.66 -7.96
N LYS A 120 -12.19 -6.34 -8.15
CA LYS A 120 -12.43 -5.37 -7.07
C LYS A 120 -13.92 -5.26 -6.77
N ASP A 121 -14.27 -5.08 -5.51
CA ASP A 121 -15.64 -4.85 -5.08
C ASP A 121 -16.10 -3.41 -5.38
N ASP A 122 -15.19 -2.44 -5.32
CA ASP A 122 -15.42 -1.03 -5.65
C ASP A 122 -14.22 -0.45 -6.41
N PRO A 123 -14.44 0.40 -7.45
CA PRO A 123 -13.37 1.03 -8.21
C PRO A 123 -12.35 1.79 -7.36
N PHE A 124 -12.77 2.35 -6.23
CA PHE A 124 -11.92 3.14 -5.33
C PHE A 124 -11.19 2.31 -4.28
N ASP A 125 -11.42 1.00 -4.21
CA ASP A 125 -10.69 0.16 -3.26
C ASP A 125 -9.19 0.25 -3.51
N CYS A 126 -8.44 0.46 -2.43
CA CYS A 126 -7.01 0.73 -2.50
C CYS A 126 -6.19 -0.54 -2.33
N LEU A 127 -5.19 -0.73 -3.19
CA LEU A 127 -4.19 -1.78 -3.04
C LEU A 127 -3.43 -1.58 -1.72
N VAL A 128 -3.47 -2.57 -0.84
CA VAL A 128 -2.74 -2.55 0.43
C VAL A 128 -1.56 -3.52 0.44
N TRP A 129 -1.61 -4.56 -0.38
CA TRP A 129 -0.53 -5.50 -0.53
C TRP A 129 -0.51 -6.13 -1.91
N ARG A 130 0.58 -5.90 -2.63
CA ARG A 130 0.85 -6.51 -3.92
C ARG A 130 1.67 -7.78 -3.72
N LEU A 131 1.24 -8.89 -4.26
CA LEU A 131 2.06 -10.09 -4.27
C LEU A 131 3.20 -9.96 -5.28
N ALA A 132 4.32 -10.63 -5.00
CA ALA A 132 5.44 -10.68 -5.93
C ALA A 132 5.02 -11.29 -7.27
N ARG A 133 5.54 -10.73 -8.36
CA ARG A 133 5.33 -11.25 -9.72
C ARG A 133 6.46 -12.19 -10.10
N GLU A 134 6.22 -13.02 -11.11
CA GLU A 134 7.26 -13.89 -11.63
C GLU A 134 8.44 -13.07 -12.17
N GLY A 135 9.63 -13.32 -11.66
CA GLY A 135 10.86 -12.60 -12.03
C GLY A 135 11.20 -11.35 -11.23
N GLU A 136 10.40 -11.02 -10.20
CA GLU A 136 10.68 -9.93 -9.23
C GLU A 136 11.43 -10.42 -8.00
#